data_7aa2429aa14924cb154d846e00664956
#
_entry.id   7aa2429aa14924cb154d846e00664956
#
_cell.length_a   1.000
_cell.length_b   1.000
_cell.length_c   1.000
_cell.angle_alpha   90.00
_cell.angle_beta   90.00
_cell.angle_gamma   90.00
#
_symmetry.space_group_name_H-M   'P 1'
#
loop_
_entity.id
_entity.type
_entity.pdbx_description
1 polymer ?
#
loop_
_entity_poly.entity_id
_entity_poly.type
_entity_poly.pdbx_seq_one_letter_code
_entity_poly.pdbx_strand_id
1 'polypeptide(L)'
;YNGNVQSMAAAIAALDVLEADDGAAYRDLERRGTRLMQGLAALGKKHRMAILVQGLPAIFQVFFTSGPGPRNYRESVACDRDKALAFHTALQEEGIRTNQNAKWFLSTAHDDAIIDETLAAADRAMAAIA
;
A
#
# COMPACT_ATOMS: atom_id res chain seq x y z
N TYR A 1 -0.82 -29.39 -1.19
CA TYR A 1 -2.18 -28.83 -1.36
C TYR A 1 -2.63 -28.77 -2.83
N ASN A 2 -1.84 -29.32 -3.73
CA ASN A 2 -2.16 -29.41 -5.15
C ASN A 2 -3.31 -30.41 -5.33
N GLY A 3 -4.45 -29.97 -5.83
CA GLY A 3 -5.61 -30.82 -6.10
C GLY A 3 -6.77 -30.68 -5.12
N ASN A 4 -6.74 -29.67 -4.24
CA ASN A 4 -7.94 -29.30 -3.48
C ASN A 4 -8.97 -28.69 -4.43
N VAL A 5 -10.06 -29.41 -4.70
CA VAL A 5 -11.08 -29.03 -5.68
C VAL A 5 -11.73 -27.68 -5.33
N GLN A 6 -11.99 -27.41 -4.06
CA GLN A 6 -12.60 -26.16 -3.62
C GLN A 6 -11.65 -24.97 -3.88
N SER A 7 -10.35 -25.13 -3.57
CA SER A 7 -9.35 -24.09 -3.85
C SER A 7 -9.17 -23.84 -5.34
N MET A 8 -9.23 -24.87 -6.17
CA MET A 8 -9.14 -24.74 -7.62
C MET A 8 -10.37 -24.04 -8.19
N ALA A 9 -11.58 -24.40 -7.72
CA ALA A 9 -12.79 -23.70 -8.14
C ALA A 9 -12.79 -22.21 -7.75
N ALA A 10 -12.34 -21.91 -6.53
CA ALA A 10 -12.19 -20.51 -6.08
C ALA A 10 -11.13 -19.73 -6.89
N ALA A 11 -10.03 -20.39 -7.26
CA ALA A 11 -9.00 -19.78 -8.11
C ALA A 11 -9.53 -19.47 -9.52
N ILE A 12 -10.28 -20.38 -10.12
CA ILE A 12 -10.91 -20.17 -11.43
C ILE A 12 -11.89 -19.00 -11.36
N ALA A 13 -12.78 -18.97 -10.37
CA ALA A 13 -13.74 -17.89 -10.20
C ALA A 13 -13.06 -16.52 -9.99
N ALA A 14 -11.95 -16.49 -9.27
CA ALA A 14 -11.16 -15.27 -9.08
C ALA A 14 -10.50 -14.81 -10.40
N LEU A 15 -9.96 -15.74 -11.19
CA LEU A 15 -9.38 -15.43 -12.49
C LEU A 15 -10.44 -14.91 -13.47
N ASP A 16 -11.64 -15.53 -13.50
CA ASP A 16 -12.75 -15.07 -14.34
C ASP A 16 -13.11 -13.60 -14.05
N VAL A 17 -13.14 -13.21 -12.76
CA VAL A 17 -13.39 -11.82 -12.36
C VAL A 17 -12.24 -10.88 -12.76
N LEU A 18 -10.99 -11.32 -12.62
CA LEU A 18 -9.82 -10.51 -12.93
C LEU A 18 -9.60 -10.32 -14.43
N GLU A 19 -10.00 -11.32 -15.25
CA GLU A 19 -9.87 -11.28 -16.71
C GLU A 19 -11.09 -10.65 -17.42
N ALA A 20 -12.20 -10.48 -16.68
CA ALA A 20 -13.40 -9.86 -17.23
C ALA A 20 -13.11 -8.46 -17.80
N ASP A 21 -13.85 -8.07 -18.84
CA ASP A 21 -13.76 -6.76 -19.49
C ASP A 21 -12.31 -6.40 -19.90
N ASP A 22 -11.62 -7.38 -20.47
CA ASP A 22 -10.23 -7.23 -20.93
C ASP A 22 -9.28 -6.78 -19.80
N GLY A 23 -9.47 -7.34 -18.60
CA GLY A 23 -8.66 -7.05 -17.43
C GLY A 23 -8.93 -5.67 -16.79
N ALA A 24 -10.16 -5.19 -16.83
CA ALA A 24 -10.55 -3.92 -16.24
C ALA A 24 -10.17 -3.83 -14.75
N ALA A 25 -10.27 -4.93 -14.00
CA ALA A 25 -9.86 -5.00 -12.60
C ALA A 25 -8.38 -4.63 -12.39
N TYR A 26 -7.49 -5.09 -13.28
CA TYR A 26 -6.07 -4.74 -13.21
C TYR A 26 -5.81 -3.28 -13.54
N ARG A 27 -6.51 -2.73 -14.54
CA ARG A 27 -6.37 -1.31 -14.89
C ARG A 27 -6.84 -0.40 -13.77
N ASP A 28 -7.91 -0.76 -13.09
CA ASP A 28 -8.40 -0.02 -11.94
C ASP A 28 -7.46 -0.09 -10.74
N LEU A 29 -6.92 -1.27 -10.44
CA LEU A 29 -5.91 -1.44 -9.40
C LEU A 29 -4.66 -0.60 -9.69
N GLU A 30 -4.17 -0.61 -10.93
CA GLU A 30 -3.03 0.19 -11.38
C GLU A 30 -3.30 1.69 -11.19
N ARG A 31 -4.45 2.17 -11.64
CA ARG A 31 -4.84 3.58 -11.53
C ARG A 31 -4.96 4.04 -10.07
N ARG A 32 -5.72 3.29 -9.26
CA ARG A 32 -5.98 3.62 -7.85
C ARG A 32 -4.72 3.49 -7.01
N GLY A 33 -3.95 2.42 -7.22
CA GLY A 33 -2.69 2.21 -6.52
C GLY A 33 -1.66 3.28 -6.85
N THR A 34 -1.53 3.65 -8.11
CA THR A 34 -0.66 4.76 -8.53
C THR A 34 -1.07 6.07 -7.85
N ARG A 35 -2.36 6.38 -7.81
CA ARG A 35 -2.90 7.55 -7.11
C ARG A 35 -2.54 7.54 -5.62
N LEU A 36 -2.72 6.41 -4.95
CA LEU A 36 -2.39 6.26 -3.53
C LEU A 36 -0.88 6.43 -3.29
N MET A 37 -0.04 5.80 -4.08
CA MET A 37 1.42 5.92 -3.98
C MET A 37 1.89 7.37 -4.16
N GLN A 38 1.38 8.06 -5.17
CA GLN A 38 1.70 9.48 -5.43
C GLN A 38 1.19 10.39 -4.32
N GLY A 39 -0.01 10.13 -3.81
CA GLY A 39 -0.60 10.86 -2.68
C GLY A 39 0.25 10.71 -1.41
N LEU A 40 0.65 9.50 -1.05
CA LEU A 40 1.53 9.24 0.10
C LEU A 40 2.88 9.95 -0.06
N ALA A 41 3.49 9.90 -1.25
CA ALA A 41 4.74 10.61 -1.51
C ALA A 41 4.58 12.15 -1.39
N ALA A 42 3.45 12.69 -1.83
CA ALA A 42 3.13 14.11 -1.67
C ALA A 42 2.93 14.50 -0.20
N LEU A 43 2.25 13.65 0.59
CA LEU A 43 2.08 13.84 2.03
C LEU A 43 3.42 13.83 2.76
N GLY A 44 4.34 12.93 2.40
CA GLY A 44 5.69 12.94 2.95
C GLY A 44 6.39 14.29 2.75
N LYS A 45 6.28 14.87 1.55
CA LYS A 45 6.81 16.21 1.27
C LYS A 45 6.11 17.29 2.10
N LYS A 46 4.77 17.24 2.20
CA LYS A 46 3.97 18.18 3.00
C LYS A 46 4.42 18.21 4.45
N HIS A 47 4.63 17.05 5.07
CA HIS A 47 5.06 16.90 6.45
C HIS A 47 6.59 16.91 6.65
N ARG A 48 7.36 17.22 5.59
CA ARG A 48 8.84 17.25 5.63
C ARG A 48 9.46 15.94 6.09
N MET A 49 8.80 14.83 5.80
CA MET A 49 9.29 13.49 6.11
C MET A 49 10.05 12.93 4.90
N ALA A 50 11.22 12.38 5.15
CA ALA A 50 11.98 11.66 4.15
C ALA A 50 11.35 10.27 3.95
N ILE A 51 10.40 10.16 3.05
CA ILE A 51 9.76 8.89 2.69
C ILE A 51 9.98 8.54 1.23
N LEU A 52 10.01 7.24 0.97
CA LEU A 52 10.01 6.66 -0.36
C LEU A 52 8.88 5.64 -0.45
N VAL A 53 8.05 5.73 -1.49
CA VAL A 53 7.01 4.75 -1.80
C VAL A 53 7.50 3.90 -2.96
N GLN A 54 7.67 2.61 -2.74
CA GLN A 54 8.29 1.69 -3.71
C GLN A 54 7.51 0.39 -3.83
N GLY A 55 7.27 -0.06 -5.06
CA GLY A 55 6.58 -1.32 -5.38
C GLY A 55 5.71 -1.19 -6.61
N LEU A 56 4.80 -2.15 -6.77
CA LEU A 56 3.75 -2.13 -7.77
C LEU A 56 2.48 -1.48 -7.19
N PRO A 57 1.63 -0.83 -7.99
CA PRO A 57 0.43 -0.15 -7.49
C PRO A 57 -0.49 -0.99 -6.60
N ALA A 58 -0.63 -2.29 -6.89
CA ALA A 58 -1.42 -3.20 -6.07
C ALA A 58 -0.71 -3.66 -4.78
N ILE A 59 0.63 -3.61 -4.76
CA ILE A 59 1.46 -4.05 -3.62
C ILE A 59 2.70 -3.18 -3.54
N PHE A 60 2.77 -2.30 -2.55
CA PHE A 60 3.90 -1.41 -2.37
C PHE A 60 4.28 -1.26 -0.89
N GLN A 61 5.35 -0.56 -0.62
CA GLN A 61 5.83 -0.28 0.72
C GLN A 61 6.24 1.19 0.85
N VAL A 62 5.99 1.75 2.03
CA VAL A 62 6.46 3.08 2.42
C VAL A 62 7.72 2.90 3.28
N PHE A 63 8.83 3.46 2.85
CA PHE A 63 10.08 3.48 3.58
C PHE A 63 10.35 4.87 4.12
N PHE A 64 10.76 4.97 5.38
CA PHE A 64 11.27 6.21 5.96
C PHE A 64 12.78 6.23 5.76
N THR A 65 13.22 6.95 4.73
CA THR A 65 14.63 7.04 4.34
C THR A 65 14.89 8.29 3.51
N SER A 66 16.05 8.89 3.69
CA SER A 66 16.55 9.97 2.83
C SER A 66 17.45 9.47 1.70
N GLY A 67 17.75 8.17 1.71
CA GLY A 67 18.60 7.52 0.72
C GLY A 67 17.83 6.93 -0.46
N PRO A 68 18.52 6.24 -1.36
CA PRO A 68 17.89 5.47 -2.42
C PRO A 68 17.03 4.34 -1.83
N GLY A 69 15.99 3.94 -2.55
CA GLY A 69 15.14 2.83 -2.13
C GLY A 69 15.91 1.54 -1.91
N PRO A 70 15.53 0.73 -0.91
CA PRO A 70 16.20 -0.52 -0.63
C PRO A 70 15.99 -1.52 -1.78
N ARG A 71 17.06 -2.18 -2.19
CA ARG A 71 17.08 -3.20 -3.24
C ARG A 71 17.14 -4.63 -2.67
N ASN A 72 17.39 -4.74 -1.38
CA ASN A 72 17.49 -6.03 -0.67
C ASN A 72 17.11 -5.85 0.81
N TYR A 73 17.00 -6.98 1.52
CA TYR A 73 16.59 -7.00 2.92
C TYR A 73 17.51 -6.18 3.84
N ARG A 74 18.84 -6.25 3.63
CA ARG A 74 19.79 -5.51 4.49
C ARG A 74 19.61 -4.00 4.35
N GLU A 75 19.39 -3.51 3.14
CA GLU A 75 19.12 -2.10 2.88
C GLU A 75 17.76 -1.68 3.47
N SER A 76 16.74 -2.55 3.44
CA SER A 76 15.44 -2.25 4.05
C SER A 76 15.49 -2.16 5.58
N VAL A 77 16.38 -2.93 6.22
CA VAL A 77 16.59 -2.87 7.67
C VAL A 77 17.31 -1.59 8.10
N ALA A 78 18.07 -0.97 7.19
CA ALA A 78 18.75 0.30 7.43
C ALA A 78 17.82 1.53 7.35
N CYS A 79 16.59 1.37 6.85
CA CYS A 79 15.58 2.43 6.89
C CYS A 79 15.07 2.64 8.33
N ASP A 80 14.51 3.82 8.61
CA ASP A 80 13.96 4.17 9.92
C ASP A 80 12.71 3.33 10.22
N ARG A 81 12.93 2.23 10.96
CA ARG A 81 11.88 1.27 11.32
C ARG A 81 10.99 1.78 12.45
N ASP A 82 11.52 2.60 13.34
CA ASP A 82 10.77 3.16 14.46
C ASP A 82 9.73 4.15 13.93
N LYS A 83 10.14 4.97 12.96
CA LYS A 83 9.21 5.88 12.27
C LYS A 83 8.18 5.14 11.43
N ALA A 84 8.55 4.04 10.78
CA ALA A 84 7.62 3.18 10.06
C ALA A 84 6.59 2.55 11.00
N LEU A 85 7.01 2.11 12.18
CA LEU A 85 6.12 1.55 13.20
C LEU A 85 5.19 2.63 13.78
N ALA A 86 5.71 3.82 14.08
CA ALA A 86 4.90 4.94 14.55
C ALA A 86 3.82 5.32 13.53
N PHE A 87 4.18 5.39 12.24
CA PHE A 87 3.22 5.64 11.17
C PHE A 87 2.16 4.55 11.06
N HIS A 88 2.56 3.28 11.14
CA HIS A 88 1.63 2.15 11.14
C HIS A 88 0.63 2.25 12.31
N THR A 89 1.10 2.56 13.53
CA THR A 89 0.26 2.72 14.72
C THR A 89 -0.73 3.88 14.54
N ALA A 90 -0.25 5.03 14.09
CA ALA A 90 -1.10 6.19 13.82
C ALA A 90 -2.16 5.91 12.74
N LEU A 91 -1.81 5.18 11.68
CA LEU A 91 -2.78 4.74 10.66
C LEU A 91 -3.87 3.83 11.24
N GLN A 92 -3.51 2.93 12.17
CA GLN A 92 -4.50 2.07 12.83
C GLN A 92 -5.47 2.87 13.70
N GLU A 93 -5.00 3.90 14.39
CA GLU A 93 -5.84 4.84 15.15
C GLU A 93 -6.81 5.59 14.24
N GLU A 94 -6.42 5.86 13.01
CA GLU A 94 -7.24 6.47 11.97
C GLU A 94 -8.11 5.44 11.19
N GLY A 95 -8.16 4.19 11.62
CA GLY A 95 -8.98 3.13 11.02
C GLY A 95 -8.37 2.45 9.80
N ILE A 96 -7.13 2.76 9.43
CA ILE A 96 -6.45 2.16 8.28
C ILE A 96 -5.55 1.02 8.72
N ARG A 97 -5.88 -0.19 8.30
CA ARG A 97 -5.09 -1.37 8.60
C ARG A 97 -4.03 -1.63 7.53
N THR A 98 -2.78 -1.49 7.90
CA THR A 98 -1.62 -1.90 7.09
C THR A 98 -0.88 -3.07 7.75
N ASN A 99 0.10 -3.64 7.06
CA ASN A 99 1.02 -4.60 7.64
C ASN A 99 2.09 -3.85 8.47
N GLN A 100 2.53 -4.43 9.61
CA GLN A 100 3.56 -3.85 10.50
C GLN A 100 4.88 -3.48 9.78
N ASN A 101 5.17 -4.12 8.66
CA ASN A 101 6.33 -3.78 7.82
C ASN A 101 6.02 -2.67 6.81
N ALA A 102 4.98 -1.88 7.02
CA ALA A 102 4.53 -0.80 6.14
C ALA A 102 4.23 -1.25 4.69
N LYS A 103 3.87 -2.52 4.48
CA LYS A 103 3.39 -3.01 3.19
C LYS A 103 1.91 -2.72 3.03
N TRP A 104 1.57 -2.26 1.85
CA TRP A 104 0.23 -1.91 1.43
C TRP A 104 -0.26 -2.90 0.38
N PHE A 105 -1.50 -3.30 0.49
CA PHE A 105 -2.15 -4.22 -0.44
C PHE A 105 -3.48 -3.63 -0.85
N LEU A 106 -3.69 -3.48 -2.15
CA LEU A 106 -4.96 -3.07 -2.72
C LEU A 106 -5.70 -4.28 -3.30
N SER A 107 -7.01 -4.21 -3.25
CA SER A 107 -7.91 -5.16 -3.91
C SER A 107 -8.96 -4.40 -4.72
N THR A 108 -9.74 -5.11 -5.49
CA THR A 108 -10.86 -4.54 -6.27
C THR A 108 -11.94 -3.88 -5.42
N ALA A 109 -11.99 -4.22 -4.10
CA ALA A 109 -12.92 -3.61 -3.16
C ALA A 109 -12.52 -2.18 -2.73
N HIS A 110 -11.27 -1.76 -2.99
CA HIS A 110 -10.82 -0.40 -2.68
C HIS A 110 -11.20 0.53 -3.84
N ASP A 111 -12.34 1.18 -3.72
CA ASP A 111 -12.80 2.18 -4.68
C ASP A 111 -12.11 3.55 -4.50
N ASP A 112 -12.49 4.53 -5.32
CA ASP A 112 -11.87 5.86 -5.27
C ASP A 112 -12.18 6.61 -3.95
N ALA A 113 -13.34 6.37 -3.35
CA ALA A 113 -13.71 6.97 -2.06
C ALA A 113 -12.82 6.43 -0.92
N ILE A 114 -12.58 5.11 -0.91
CA ILE A 114 -11.66 4.48 0.05
C ILE A 114 -10.22 5.00 -0.13
N ILE A 115 -9.77 5.24 -1.36
CA ILE A 115 -8.46 5.84 -1.60
C ILE A 115 -8.39 7.27 -1.04
N ASP A 116 -9.44 8.08 -1.21
CA ASP A 116 -9.51 9.44 -0.65
C ASP A 116 -9.51 9.44 0.87
N GLU A 117 -10.31 8.59 1.49
CA GLU A 117 -10.33 8.42 2.95
C GLU A 117 -8.97 7.95 3.48
N THR A 118 -8.32 7.01 2.78
CA THR A 118 -7.00 6.52 3.14
C THR A 118 -5.94 7.62 3.09
N LEU A 119 -5.97 8.47 2.07
CA LEU A 119 -5.04 9.61 1.97
C LEU A 119 -5.31 10.66 3.06
N ALA A 120 -6.57 10.93 3.38
CA ALA A 120 -6.93 11.83 4.46
C ALA A 120 -6.48 11.30 5.84
N ALA A 121 -6.65 10.01 6.09
CA ALA A 121 -6.17 9.35 7.30
C ALA A 121 -4.62 9.35 7.37
N ALA A 122 -3.94 9.09 6.26
CA ALA A 122 -2.48 9.14 6.19
C ALA A 122 -1.94 10.55 6.44
N ASP A 123 -2.65 11.59 6.00
CA ASP A 123 -2.30 12.98 6.28
C ASP A 123 -2.34 13.28 7.78
N ARG A 124 -3.39 12.85 8.48
CA ARG A 124 -3.51 13.00 9.93
C ARG A 124 -2.46 12.16 10.68
N ALA A 125 -2.26 10.91 10.25
CA ALA A 125 -1.26 10.02 10.84
C ALA A 125 0.17 10.58 10.70
N MET A 126 0.52 11.15 9.53
CA MET A 126 1.82 11.81 9.34
C MET A 126 1.95 13.07 10.20
N ALA A 127 0.89 13.85 10.35
CA ALA A 127 0.90 15.04 11.22
C ALA A 127 1.16 14.67 12.69
N ALA A 128 0.63 13.52 13.14
CA ALA A 128 0.79 13.06 14.52
C ALA A 128 2.21 12.59 14.88
N ILE A 129 3.01 12.19 13.88
CA ILE A 129 4.38 11.64 14.06
C ILE A 129 5.48 12.56 13.51
N ALA A 130 5.14 13.77 13.08
CA ALA A 130 6.03 14.75 12.46
C ALA A 130 7.05 15.36 13.44
#